data_450d8511e7d8bca870abbae97033f331
#
_entry.id   450d8511e7d8bca870abbae97033f331
#
_cell.length_a   1.000
_cell.length_b   1.000
_cell.length_c   1.000
_cell.angle_alpha   90.00
_cell.angle_beta   90.00
_cell.angle_gamma   90.00
#
_symmetry.space_group_name_H-M   'P 1'
#
loop_
_entity.id
_entity.type
_entity.pdbx_description
1 polymer ?
#
loop_
_entity_poly.entity_id
_entity_poly.type
_entity_poly.pdbx_seq_one_letter_code
_entity_poly.pdbx_strand_id
1 'polypeptide(L)'
;MRIAVVGTGYVGLVSGTCLAETGVTVTCVDVDASKIDKLNQGGIPIYEPGLAELVIKNRANERLFFTTSLKEALVDADAVFIAVGTPPDEDGSADLSYVIGGAHEIGCLIEEYVVVVTKSTVPVGTNRKVKLAVQEELDKRGVEVVFDVASNPEFLKEGDAVNDFMRPDRVVIGVESARAEKVMERLYHAFVLNNTPIYFMDIPSAEMTKYAANSMLATRISFMNDIANLCEIVGADIEAVKKGIGSDTRIGKKFLNAGCGYGGSCFPKDVKALIRTGDEYGYGMELLKAVERVNERQKTVLFDKIQKHYEGNVKGKHFGLWGLSFKPATDDMREAPSLVLIGQLLEAGATVKAFDPVAMEEAKRRLGDRIGYAANMYDALTDADAMIIVTEWQEFKVPKFTFIEKALKEKVIFDGRNIYNPEQMREFGYTYYGIGKNR
;
A
#
# COMPACT_ATOMS: atom_id res chain seq x y z
N MET A 1 -20.87 20.35 9.07
CA MET A 1 -20.34 19.13 9.66
C MET A 1 -18.85 19.34 9.92
N ARG A 2 -18.39 19.02 11.13
CA ARG A 2 -16.98 19.11 11.53
C ARG A 2 -16.48 17.74 11.90
N ILE A 3 -15.27 17.39 11.51
CA ILE A 3 -14.64 16.13 11.87
C ILE A 3 -13.20 16.35 12.31
N ALA A 4 -12.76 15.51 13.25
CA ALA A 4 -11.35 15.36 13.61
C ALA A 4 -10.77 14.12 12.94
N VAL A 5 -9.49 14.16 12.55
CA VAL A 5 -8.76 13.00 12.03
C VAL A 5 -7.46 12.86 12.81
N VAL A 6 -7.34 11.81 13.60
CA VAL A 6 -6.17 11.49 14.42
C VAL A 6 -5.18 10.68 13.60
N GLY A 7 -4.00 11.23 13.37
CA GLY A 7 -2.94 10.71 12.51
C GLY A 7 -2.89 11.43 11.16
N THR A 8 -1.71 11.98 10.82
CA THR A 8 -1.40 12.58 9.50
C THR A 8 -0.45 11.71 8.68
N GLY A 9 -0.53 10.40 8.89
CA GLY A 9 0.07 9.42 7.99
C GLY A 9 -0.68 9.35 6.67
N TYR A 10 -0.33 8.38 5.84
CA TYR A 10 -0.89 8.26 4.49
C TYR A 10 -2.43 8.27 4.49
N VAL A 11 -3.05 7.37 5.26
CA VAL A 11 -4.52 7.22 5.29
C VAL A 11 -5.20 8.46 5.86
N GLY A 12 -4.69 8.99 6.98
CA GLY A 12 -5.32 10.13 7.65
C GLY A 12 -5.22 11.41 6.83
N LEU A 13 -4.06 11.72 6.26
CA LEU A 13 -3.87 12.94 5.49
C LEU A 13 -4.69 12.91 4.19
N VAL A 14 -4.68 11.79 3.45
CA VAL A 14 -5.49 11.63 2.23
C VAL A 14 -6.97 11.72 2.57
N SER A 15 -7.44 10.95 3.57
CA SER A 15 -8.87 10.94 3.95
C SER A 15 -9.35 12.30 4.43
N GLY A 16 -8.58 12.96 5.33
CA GLY A 16 -8.93 14.27 5.84
C GLY A 16 -8.99 15.34 4.74
N THR A 17 -8.00 15.34 3.85
CA THR A 17 -7.96 16.29 2.71
C THR A 17 -9.12 16.06 1.74
N CYS A 18 -9.40 14.80 1.38
CA CYS A 18 -10.49 14.48 0.45
C CYS A 18 -11.87 14.76 1.07
N LEU A 19 -12.07 14.53 2.37
CA LEU A 19 -13.31 14.93 3.06
C LEU A 19 -13.46 16.45 3.10
N ALA A 20 -12.38 17.20 3.32
CA ALA A 20 -12.41 18.65 3.22
C ALA A 20 -12.80 19.14 1.82
N GLU A 21 -12.38 18.45 0.77
CA GLU A 21 -12.74 18.73 -0.63
C GLU A 21 -14.24 18.58 -0.88
N THR A 22 -14.95 17.71 -0.15
CA THR A 22 -16.41 17.57 -0.24
C THR A 22 -17.18 18.67 0.50
N GLY A 23 -16.51 19.61 1.15
CA GLY A 23 -17.13 20.72 1.88
C GLY A 23 -17.27 20.52 3.40
N VAL A 24 -16.73 19.43 3.92
CA VAL A 24 -16.66 19.17 5.37
C VAL A 24 -15.51 19.99 5.98
N THR A 25 -15.69 20.53 7.18
CA THR A 25 -14.58 21.13 7.94
C THR A 25 -13.81 20.03 8.66
N VAL A 26 -12.52 19.91 8.37
CA VAL A 26 -11.65 18.84 8.88
C VAL A 26 -10.48 19.42 9.64
N THR A 27 -10.24 18.92 10.85
CA THR A 27 -9.03 19.18 11.61
C THR A 27 -8.23 17.89 11.77
N CYS A 28 -7.07 17.82 11.14
CA CYS A 28 -6.13 16.69 11.26
C CYS A 28 -5.18 16.93 12.44
N VAL A 29 -5.00 15.89 13.24
CA VAL A 29 -4.16 15.92 14.46
C VAL A 29 -3.01 14.92 14.31
N ASP A 30 -1.80 15.33 14.68
CA ASP A 30 -0.66 14.41 14.80
C ASP A 30 0.19 14.83 16.01
N VAL A 31 0.75 13.88 16.72
CA VAL A 31 1.65 14.12 17.85
C VAL A 31 3.02 14.66 17.41
N ASP A 32 3.38 14.45 16.14
CA ASP A 32 4.62 14.94 15.55
C ASP A 32 4.48 16.40 15.11
N ALA A 33 4.95 17.32 15.97
CA ALA A 33 4.93 18.75 15.69
C ALA A 33 5.65 19.11 14.39
N SER A 34 6.71 18.40 14.02
CA SER A 34 7.46 18.69 12.79
C SER A 34 6.65 18.42 11.52
N LYS A 35 5.80 17.39 11.53
CA LYS A 35 4.85 17.11 10.44
C LYS A 35 3.77 18.20 10.37
N ILE A 36 3.21 18.59 11.53
CA ILE A 36 2.19 19.63 11.61
C ILE A 36 2.75 20.98 11.13
N ASP A 37 3.94 21.35 11.55
CA ASP A 37 4.61 22.56 11.08
C ASP A 37 4.84 22.55 9.57
N LYS A 38 5.31 21.41 9.03
CA LYS A 38 5.50 21.22 7.57
C LYS A 38 4.17 21.40 6.83
N LEU A 39 3.08 20.76 7.30
CA LEU A 39 1.75 20.86 6.71
C LEU A 39 1.20 22.30 6.80
N ASN A 40 1.42 22.99 7.92
CA ASN A 40 1.04 24.38 8.11
C ASN A 40 1.84 25.35 7.24
N GLN A 41 3.03 24.98 6.80
CA GLN A 41 3.84 25.72 5.83
C GLN A 41 3.52 25.37 4.36
N GLY A 42 2.57 24.45 4.11
CA GLY A 42 2.17 23.99 2.78
C GLY A 42 3.01 22.83 2.23
N GLY A 43 3.95 22.29 3.02
CA GLY A 43 4.72 21.09 2.67
C GLY A 43 3.93 19.82 2.95
N ILE A 44 4.12 18.78 2.12
CA ILE A 44 3.46 17.48 2.29
C ILE A 44 4.49 16.45 2.75
N PRO A 45 4.22 15.68 3.84
CA PRO A 45 5.18 14.71 4.38
C PRO A 45 5.17 13.36 3.68
N ILE A 46 4.30 13.13 2.71
CA ILE A 46 4.14 11.89 1.96
C ILE A 46 4.13 12.16 0.46
N TYR A 47 4.48 11.15 -0.35
CA TYR A 47 4.33 11.24 -1.80
C TYR A 47 2.98 10.64 -2.22
N GLU A 48 2.10 11.49 -2.76
CA GLU A 48 0.82 11.07 -3.37
C GLU A 48 0.42 12.09 -4.44
N PRO A 49 0.26 11.65 -5.70
CA PRO A 49 -0.13 12.55 -6.80
C PRO A 49 -1.45 13.29 -6.52
N GLY A 50 -1.45 14.60 -6.74
CA GLY A 50 -2.64 15.46 -6.58
C GLY A 50 -2.99 15.84 -5.14
N LEU A 51 -2.32 15.29 -4.12
CA LEU A 51 -2.63 15.59 -2.72
C LEU A 51 -2.19 17.00 -2.33
N ALA A 52 -1.03 17.44 -2.76
CA ALA A 52 -0.47 18.74 -2.41
C ALA A 52 -1.40 19.89 -2.82
N GLU A 53 -1.90 19.85 -4.04
CA GLU A 53 -2.82 20.86 -4.58
C GLU A 53 -4.12 20.91 -3.78
N LEU A 54 -4.66 19.74 -3.40
CA LEU A 54 -5.88 19.67 -2.58
C LEU A 54 -5.67 20.20 -1.16
N VAL A 55 -4.53 19.90 -0.53
CA VAL A 55 -4.19 20.44 0.79
C VAL A 55 -4.12 21.96 0.74
N ILE A 56 -3.38 22.53 -0.20
CA ILE A 56 -3.25 23.98 -0.36
C ILE A 56 -4.62 24.63 -0.60
N LYS A 57 -5.41 24.08 -1.53
CA LYS A 57 -6.76 24.56 -1.85
C LYS A 57 -7.69 24.55 -0.65
N ASN A 58 -7.74 23.46 0.11
CA ASN A 58 -8.69 23.32 1.21
C ASN A 58 -8.28 24.11 2.45
N ARG A 59 -6.97 24.32 2.66
CA ARG A 59 -6.49 25.27 3.65
C ARG A 59 -6.88 26.71 3.32
N ALA A 60 -6.67 27.13 2.07
CA ALA A 60 -7.06 28.47 1.61
C ALA A 60 -8.58 28.71 1.71
N ASN A 61 -9.39 27.67 1.61
CA ASN A 61 -10.84 27.71 1.76
C ASN A 61 -11.33 27.53 3.22
N GLU A 62 -10.41 27.51 4.20
CA GLU A 62 -10.73 27.36 5.63
C GLU A 62 -11.55 26.09 5.93
N ARG A 63 -11.27 24.98 5.22
CA ARG A 63 -11.92 23.67 5.40
C ARG A 63 -10.97 22.59 5.93
N LEU A 64 -9.66 22.81 5.86
CA LEU A 64 -8.65 21.87 6.33
C LEU A 64 -7.66 22.55 7.27
N PHE A 65 -7.55 22.02 8.48
CA PHE A 65 -6.69 22.51 9.54
C PHE A 65 -5.77 21.43 10.06
N PHE A 66 -4.62 21.83 10.61
CA PHE A 66 -3.63 20.92 11.19
C PHE A 66 -3.20 21.43 12.57
N THR A 67 -3.24 20.55 13.58
CA THR A 67 -2.86 20.88 14.97
C THR A 67 -2.22 19.68 15.66
N THR A 68 -1.49 19.93 16.73
CA THR A 68 -1.03 18.88 17.66
C THR A 68 -2.02 18.67 18.81
N SER A 69 -3.08 19.47 18.92
CA SER A 69 -4.06 19.45 20.01
C SER A 69 -5.33 18.70 19.60
N LEU A 70 -5.49 17.47 20.10
CA LEU A 70 -6.74 16.73 19.92
C LEU A 70 -7.93 17.45 20.53
N LYS A 71 -7.72 18.15 21.67
CA LYS A 71 -8.78 18.94 22.33
C LYS A 71 -9.37 20.02 21.41
N GLU A 72 -8.52 20.74 20.67
CA GLU A 72 -8.98 21.74 19.70
C GLU A 72 -9.76 21.10 18.54
N ALA A 73 -9.32 19.93 18.05
CA ALA A 73 -9.95 19.24 16.94
C ALA A 73 -11.31 18.65 17.30
N LEU A 74 -11.55 18.34 18.57
CA LEU A 74 -12.81 17.76 19.06
C LEU A 74 -13.91 18.79 19.30
N VAL A 75 -13.62 20.10 19.27
CA VAL A 75 -14.63 21.14 19.48
C VAL A 75 -15.69 21.08 18.37
N ASP A 76 -16.95 20.85 18.76
CA ASP A 76 -18.09 20.68 17.85
C ASP A 76 -17.92 19.57 16.79
N ALA A 77 -17.12 18.55 17.05
CA ALA A 77 -16.88 17.48 16.13
C ALA A 77 -18.08 16.50 16.07
N ASP A 78 -18.65 16.29 14.89
CA ASP A 78 -19.69 15.26 14.64
C ASP A 78 -19.10 13.85 14.66
N ALA A 79 -17.84 13.70 14.22
CA ALA A 79 -17.10 12.44 14.22
C ALA A 79 -15.59 12.65 14.40
N VAL A 80 -14.92 11.68 15.01
CA VAL A 80 -13.47 11.63 15.12
C VAL A 80 -12.94 10.34 14.51
N PHE A 81 -12.05 10.46 13.54
CA PHE A 81 -11.45 9.34 12.83
C PHE A 81 -10.11 8.98 13.46
N ILE A 82 -9.95 7.71 13.83
CA ILE A 82 -8.66 7.15 14.21
C ILE A 82 -8.03 6.58 12.93
N ALA A 83 -7.01 7.27 12.41
CA ALA A 83 -6.32 6.96 11.16
C ALA A 83 -4.79 6.84 11.39
N VAL A 84 -4.42 6.24 12.51
CA VAL A 84 -3.04 5.99 12.92
C VAL A 84 -2.49 4.71 12.32
N GLY A 85 -1.15 4.57 12.30
CA GLY A 85 -0.49 3.35 11.83
C GLY A 85 -0.82 2.14 12.69
N THR A 86 -0.89 0.98 12.03
CA THR A 86 -1.00 -0.35 12.67
C THR A 86 0.15 -1.22 12.15
N PRO A 87 1.41 -0.96 12.58
CA PRO A 87 2.54 -1.74 12.11
C PRO A 87 2.40 -3.21 12.53
N PRO A 88 3.05 -4.14 11.82
CA PRO A 88 3.09 -5.52 12.27
C PRO A 88 3.94 -5.62 13.54
N ASP A 89 3.47 -6.41 14.49
CA ASP A 89 4.25 -6.86 15.65
C ASP A 89 5.19 -8.02 15.26
N GLU A 90 6.10 -8.41 16.14
CA GLU A 90 7.07 -9.48 15.90
C GLU A 90 6.42 -10.83 15.57
N ASP A 91 5.23 -11.10 16.11
CA ASP A 91 4.46 -12.33 15.87
C ASP A 91 3.56 -12.27 14.62
N GLY A 92 3.59 -11.16 13.87
CA GLY A 92 2.77 -10.92 12.67
C GLY A 92 1.37 -10.38 12.95
N SER A 93 0.99 -10.17 14.22
CA SER A 93 -0.24 -9.45 14.59
C SER A 93 -0.12 -7.96 14.26
N ALA A 94 -1.25 -7.23 14.28
CA ALA A 94 -1.23 -5.79 14.16
C ALA A 94 -1.02 -5.14 15.53
N ASP A 95 -0.01 -4.28 15.67
CA ASP A 95 0.14 -3.44 16.87
C ASP A 95 -1.00 -2.41 16.93
N LEU A 96 -1.84 -2.53 17.94
CA LEU A 96 -2.99 -1.67 18.19
C LEU A 96 -2.71 -0.56 19.20
N SER A 97 -1.50 -0.42 19.71
CA SER A 97 -1.15 0.53 20.77
C SER A 97 -1.54 1.97 20.41
N TYR A 98 -1.28 2.38 19.16
CA TYR A 98 -1.65 3.73 18.70
C TYR A 98 -3.15 3.90 18.56
N VAL A 99 -3.89 2.87 18.12
CA VAL A 99 -5.35 2.92 17.97
C VAL A 99 -6.01 3.04 19.35
N ILE A 100 -5.60 2.20 20.29
CA ILE A 100 -6.15 2.19 21.65
C ILE A 100 -5.71 3.43 22.42
N GLY A 101 -4.46 3.87 22.28
CA GLY A 101 -3.97 5.12 22.85
C GLY A 101 -4.79 6.34 22.38
N GLY A 102 -5.08 6.42 21.08
CA GLY A 102 -5.95 7.47 20.52
C GLY A 102 -7.38 7.37 21.06
N ALA A 103 -7.92 6.16 21.28
CA ALA A 103 -9.24 5.98 21.89
C ALA A 103 -9.28 6.46 23.35
N HIS A 104 -8.25 6.15 24.14
CA HIS A 104 -8.11 6.69 25.50
C HIS A 104 -8.05 8.22 25.52
N GLU A 105 -7.24 8.82 24.64
CA GLU A 105 -7.11 10.28 24.55
C GLU A 105 -8.46 10.93 24.16
N ILE A 106 -9.18 10.35 23.21
CA ILE A 106 -10.55 10.79 22.86
C ILE A 106 -11.46 10.72 24.10
N GLY A 107 -11.48 9.61 24.82
CA GLY A 107 -12.27 9.45 26.04
C GLY A 107 -11.94 10.45 27.13
N CYS A 108 -10.66 10.87 27.27
CA CYS A 108 -10.26 11.93 28.19
C CYS A 108 -10.83 13.32 27.82
N LEU A 109 -11.20 13.55 26.56
CA LEU A 109 -11.43 14.90 26.05
C LEU A 109 -12.86 15.17 25.57
N ILE A 110 -13.63 14.13 25.17
CA ILE A 110 -15.00 14.36 24.67
C ILE A 110 -15.93 14.89 25.76
N GLU A 111 -16.71 15.88 25.38
CA GLU A 111 -17.69 16.56 26.28
C GLU A 111 -19.11 16.44 25.71
N GLU A 112 -19.24 16.19 24.41
CA GLU A 112 -20.51 16.07 23.70
C GLU A 112 -20.55 14.77 22.86
N TYR A 113 -21.72 14.47 22.29
CA TYR A 113 -21.88 13.31 21.43
C TYR A 113 -20.95 13.36 20.21
N VAL A 114 -20.23 12.28 19.99
CA VAL A 114 -19.37 12.09 18.84
C VAL A 114 -19.40 10.64 18.37
N VAL A 115 -19.22 10.41 17.07
CA VAL A 115 -18.96 9.06 16.53
C VAL A 115 -17.45 8.86 16.44
N VAL A 116 -16.93 7.87 17.17
CA VAL A 116 -15.51 7.47 17.12
C VAL A 116 -15.34 6.44 16.00
N VAL A 117 -14.68 6.82 14.93
CA VAL A 117 -14.57 6.04 13.69
C VAL A 117 -13.18 5.45 13.55
N THR A 118 -13.05 4.14 13.50
CA THR A 118 -11.78 3.48 13.17
C THR A 118 -11.62 3.43 11.65
N LYS A 119 -10.67 4.19 11.12
CA LYS A 119 -10.27 4.20 9.71
C LYS A 119 -9.06 3.32 9.47
N SER A 120 -8.19 3.17 10.45
CA SER A 120 -7.04 2.25 10.42
C SER A 120 -7.49 0.83 10.10
N THR A 121 -6.66 0.08 9.37
CA THR A 121 -6.89 -1.34 9.12
C THR A 121 -6.57 -2.13 10.39
N VAL A 122 -7.59 -2.72 10.99
CA VAL A 122 -7.51 -3.37 12.29
C VAL A 122 -8.17 -4.75 12.29
N PRO A 123 -7.69 -5.71 13.10
CA PRO A 123 -8.33 -7.02 13.28
C PRO A 123 -9.77 -6.92 13.79
N VAL A 124 -10.56 -7.95 13.48
CA VAL A 124 -11.93 -8.07 13.96
C VAL A 124 -12.00 -8.01 15.49
N GLY A 125 -12.92 -7.20 16.02
CA GLY A 125 -13.08 -6.94 17.45
C GLY A 125 -12.32 -5.75 17.99
N THR A 126 -11.54 -5.04 17.15
CA THR A 126 -10.78 -3.86 17.58
C THR A 126 -11.69 -2.70 17.97
N ASN A 127 -12.78 -2.46 17.23
CA ASN A 127 -13.73 -1.41 17.60
C ASN A 127 -14.40 -1.64 18.97
N ARG A 128 -14.58 -2.89 19.38
CA ARG A 128 -15.02 -3.20 20.75
C ARG A 128 -13.98 -2.74 21.78
N LYS A 129 -12.69 -2.94 21.51
CA LYS A 129 -11.59 -2.44 22.38
C LYS A 129 -11.56 -0.91 22.40
N VAL A 130 -11.75 -0.26 21.24
CA VAL A 130 -11.87 1.20 21.14
C VAL A 130 -13.02 1.71 21.99
N LYS A 131 -14.21 1.10 21.89
CA LYS A 131 -15.40 1.46 22.70
C LYS A 131 -15.12 1.36 24.20
N LEU A 132 -14.48 0.26 24.62
CA LEU A 132 -14.10 0.04 26.01
C LEU A 132 -13.08 1.08 26.51
N ALA A 133 -12.07 1.40 25.70
CA ALA A 133 -11.04 2.38 26.06
C ALA A 133 -11.63 3.80 26.23
N VAL A 134 -12.52 4.21 25.33
CA VAL A 134 -13.23 5.50 25.48
C VAL A 134 -14.10 5.49 26.73
N GLN A 135 -14.90 4.45 26.96
CA GLN A 135 -15.79 4.33 28.12
C GLN A 135 -15.02 4.35 29.44
N GLU A 136 -13.89 3.65 29.51
CA GLU A 136 -13.01 3.62 30.70
C GLU A 136 -12.55 5.02 31.13
N GLU A 137 -12.22 5.89 30.17
CA GLU A 137 -11.82 7.26 30.48
C GLU A 137 -13.01 8.14 30.91
N LEU A 138 -14.19 7.95 30.32
CA LEU A 138 -15.42 8.60 30.77
C LEU A 138 -15.76 8.20 32.21
N ASP A 139 -15.66 6.94 32.53
CA ASP A 139 -15.90 6.39 33.88
C ASP A 139 -14.91 6.99 34.91
N LYS A 140 -13.62 7.07 34.54
CA LYS A 140 -12.57 7.72 35.38
C LYS A 140 -12.86 9.20 35.64
N ARG A 141 -13.40 9.89 34.64
CA ARG A 141 -13.81 11.31 34.74
C ARG A 141 -15.12 11.52 35.53
N GLY A 142 -15.89 10.44 35.70
CA GLY A 142 -17.22 10.50 36.35
C GLY A 142 -18.24 11.29 35.53
N VAL A 143 -18.16 11.25 34.20
CA VAL A 143 -19.08 11.95 33.28
C VAL A 143 -19.86 10.98 32.43
N GLU A 144 -21.11 11.33 32.12
CA GLU A 144 -21.98 10.58 31.23
C GLU A 144 -22.04 11.25 29.84
N VAL A 145 -21.07 10.94 28.98
CA VAL A 145 -21.07 11.41 27.60
C VAL A 145 -21.48 10.25 26.70
N VAL A 146 -22.54 10.45 25.92
CA VAL A 146 -22.99 9.46 24.93
C VAL A 146 -22.07 9.51 23.70
N PHE A 147 -21.60 8.38 23.27
CA PHE A 147 -20.83 8.23 22.03
C PHE A 147 -21.20 6.92 21.33
N ASP A 148 -20.91 6.86 20.05
CA ASP A 148 -20.98 5.63 19.26
C ASP A 148 -19.61 5.31 18.65
N VAL A 149 -19.40 4.05 18.30
CA VAL A 149 -18.24 3.63 17.52
C VAL A 149 -18.67 3.19 16.13
N ALA A 150 -17.79 3.38 15.14
CA ALA A 150 -17.99 2.91 13.78
C ALA A 150 -16.67 2.38 13.19
N SER A 151 -16.77 1.38 12.30
CA SER A 151 -15.67 0.92 11.47
C SER A 151 -15.85 1.46 10.06
N ASN A 152 -14.86 2.16 9.54
CA ASN A 152 -14.88 2.67 8.17
C ASN A 152 -13.56 2.38 7.49
N PRO A 153 -13.31 1.11 7.12
CA PRO A 153 -12.05 0.73 6.48
C PRO A 153 -11.84 1.48 5.17
N GLU A 154 -10.58 1.73 4.85
CA GLU A 154 -10.18 2.37 3.60
C GLU A 154 -9.80 1.30 2.55
N PHE A 155 -9.89 1.66 1.26
CA PHE A 155 -9.50 0.81 0.13
C PHE A 155 -8.62 1.59 -0.84
N LEU A 156 -7.79 2.47 -0.29
CA LEU A 156 -6.91 3.36 -1.05
C LEU A 156 -5.72 2.59 -1.62
N LYS A 157 -5.32 2.95 -2.83
CA LYS A 157 -4.08 2.50 -3.45
C LYS A 157 -3.06 3.63 -3.38
N GLU A 158 -1.92 3.41 -2.74
CA GLU A 158 -0.81 4.37 -2.79
C GLU A 158 -0.51 4.75 -4.24
N GLY A 159 -0.32 6.06 -4.50
CA GLY A 159 -0.11 6.60 -5.84
C GLY A 159 -1.37 6.87 -6.67
N ASP A 160 -2.56 6.51 -6.16
CA ASP A 160 -3.87 6.81 -6.77
C ASP A 160 -4.96 7.02 -5.69
N ALA A 161 -4.54 7.29 -4.46
CA ALA A 161 -5.41 7.30 -3.30
C ALA A 161 -6.38 8.49 -3.29
N VAL A 162 -5.98 9.64 -3.81
CA VAL A 162 -6.87 10.79 -3.97
C VAL A 162 -8.02 10.43 -4.89
N ASN A 163 -7.74 9.80 -6.05
CA ASN A 163 -8.77 9.37 -6.98
C ASN A 163 -9.66 8.25 -6.40
N ASP A 164 -9.06 7.25 -5.74
CA ASP A 164 -9.80 6.18 -5.07
C ASP A 164 -10.73 6.71 -3.97
N PHE A 165 -10.32 7.74 -3.24
CA PHE A 165 -11.17 8.36 -2.21
C PHE A 165 -12.29 9.19 -2.82
N MET A 166 -11.98 10.00 -3.85
CA MET A 166 -12.96 10.89 -4.49
C MET A 166 -13.95 10.17 -5.41
N ARG A 167 -13.57 8.99 -5.92
CA ARG A 167 -14.39 8.15 -6.80
C ARG A 167 -14.29 6.67 -6.40
N PRO A 168 -14.73 6.33 -5.18
CA PRO A 168 -14.58 4.97 -4.68
C PRO A 168 -15.56 4.01 -5.38
N ASP A 169 -15.12 2.77 -5.61
CA ASP A 169 -16.00 1.69 -6.07
C ASP A 169 -17.15 1.43 -5.07
N ARG A 170 -16.91 1.66 -3.77
CA ARG A 170 -17.87 1.54 -2.66
C ARG A 170 -17.32 2.19 -1.40
N VAL A 171 -18.21 2.52 -0.47
CA VAL A 171 -17.89 2.86 0.91
C VAL A 171 -18.45 1.77 1.83
N VAL A 172 -17.64 1.26 2.76
CA VAL A 172 -18.06 0.25 3.76
C VAL A 172 -18.07 0.91 5.13
N ILE A 173 -19.17 0.74 5.85
CA ILE A 173 -19.37 1.35 7.17
C ILE A 173 -20.00 0.32 8.10
N GLY A 174 -19.29 -0.04 9.17
CA GLY A 174 -19.82 -0.84 10.27
C GLY A 174 -20.33 0.05 11.38
N VAL A 175 -21.58 -0.14 11.81
CA VAL A 175 -22.22 0.64 12.87
C VAL A 175 -23.06 -0.24 13.77
N GLU A 176 -23.34 0.22 15.01
CA GLU A 176 -24.21 -0.45 15.97
C GLU A 176 -25.49 0.35 16.27
N SER A 177 -25.55 1.62 15.87
CA SER A 177 -26.69 2.50 16.17
C SER A 177 -27.19 3.24 14.93
N ALA A 178 -28.51 3.48 14.87
CA ALA A 178 -29.11 4.32 13.83
C ALA A 178 -28.63 5.78 13.90
N ARG A 179 -28.15 6.24 15.06
CA ARG A 179 -27.60 7.60 15.21
C ARG A 179 -26.24 7.71 14.52
N ALA A 180 -25.34 6.76 14.75
CA ALA A 180 -24.06 6.68 14.05
C ALA A 180 -24.25 6.51 12.54
N GLU A 181 -25.18 5.64 12.11
CA GLU A 181 -25.50 5.45 10.69
C GLU A 181 -25.86 6.78 10.02
N LYS A 182 -26.76 7.57 10.61
CA LYS A 182 -27.14 8.90 10.07
C LYS A 182 -25.97 9.89 9.98
N VAL A 183 -25.07 9.89 10.97
CA VAL A 183 -23.87 10.76 10.94
C VAL A 183 -22.97 10.35 9.78
N MET A 184 -22.71 9.05 9.63
CA MET A 184 -21.85 8.53 8.57
C MET A 184 -22.50 8.67 7.19
N GLU A 185 -23.82 8.47 7.06
CA GLU A 185 -24.56 8.71 5.83
C GLU A 185 -24.43 10.17 5.38
N ARG A 186 -24.63 11.12 6.32
CA ARG A 186 -24.46 12.56 6.03
C ARG A 186 -23.05 12.90 5.62
N LEU A 187 -22.02 12.29 6.22
CA LEU A 187 -20.62 12.51 5.88
C LEU A 187 -20.30 12.08 4.46
N TYR A 188 -20.81 10.91 4.06
CA TYR A 188 -20.55 10.33 2.73
C TYR A 188 -21.61 10.69 1.69
N HIS A 189 -22.54 11.60 2.00
CA HIS A 189 -23.64 11.98 1.10
C HIS A 189 -23.17 12.48 -0.28
N ALA A 190 -22.06 13.24 -0.32
CA ALA A 190 -21.48 13.74 -1.56
C ALA A 190 -21.08 12.62 -2.56
N PHE A 191 -20.76 11.43 -2.05
CA PHE A 191 -20.37 10.27 -2.87
C PHE A 191 -21.59 9.54 -3.43
N VAL A 192 -22.71 9.51 -2.69
CA VAL A 192 -23.99 8.91 -3.15
C VAL A 192 -24.50 9.64 -4.39
N LEU A 193 -24.33 10.97 -4.45
CA LEU A 193 -24.71 11.76 -5.61
C LEU A 193 -23.98 11.34 -6.90
N ASN A 194 -22.86 10.66 -6.77
CA ASN A 194 -22.07 10.10 -7.88
C ASN A 194 -22.36 8.59 -8.10
N ASN A 195 -23.49 8.07 -7.62
CA ASN A 195 -23.89 6.65 -7.67
C ASN A 195 -22.91 5.67 -6.99
N THR A 196 -22.10 6.13 -6.05
CA THR A 196 -21.26 5.24 -5.26
C THR A 196 -22.09 4.53 -4.20
N PRO A 197 -22.11 3.18 -4.14
CA PRO A 197 -22.84 2.46 -3.12
C PRO A 197 -22.18 2.61 -1.74
N ILE A 198 -22.99 2.87 -0.72
CA ILE A 198 -22.59 2.78 0.69
C ILE A 198 -23.19 1.51 1.26
N TYR A 199 -22.35 0.65 1.80
CA TYR A 199 -22.76 -0.59 2.46
C TYR A 199 -22.66 -0.41 3.97
N PHE A 200 -23.83 -0.29 4.63
CA PHE A 200 -23.92 -0.37 6.08
C PHE A 200 -24.00 -1.83 6.52
N MET A 201 -23.26 -2.19 7.54
CA MET A 201 -23.21 -3.53 8.11
C MET A 201 -22.83 -3.47 9.60
N ASP A 202 -22.78 -4.63 10.26
CA ASP A 202 -22.22 -4.70 11.60
C ASP A 202 -20.70 -4.42 11.61
N ILE A 203 -20.18 -3.99 12.73
CA ILE A 203 -18.77 -3.60 12.87
C ILE A 203 -17.82 -4.75 12.56
N PRO A 204 -18.00 -5.99 13.11
CA PRO A 204 -17.11 -7.11 12.80
C PRO A 204 -17.06 -7.44 11.30
N SER A 205 -18.19 -7.35 10.60
CA SER A 205 -18.24 -7.57 9.15
C SER A 205 -17.49 -6.50 8.37
N ALA A 206 -17.55 -5.24 8.80
CA ALA A 206 -16.79 -4.15 8.17
C ALA A 206 -15.28 -4.32 8.38
N GLU A 207 -14.83 -4.67 9.59
CA GLU A 207 -13.43 -4.97 9.90
C GLU A 207 -12.94 -6.15 9.04
N MET A 208 -13.70 -7.25 8.98
CA MET A 208 -13.36 -8.43 8.18
C MET A 208 -13.29 -8.11 6.67
N THR A 209 -14.19 -7.27 6.16
CA THR A 209 -14.27 -6.93 4.74
C THR A 209 -12.95 -6.38 4.19
N LYS A 210 -12.24 -5.56 4.97
CA LYS A 210 -10.94 -5.01 4.56
C LYS A 210 -9.89 -6.11 4.41
N TYR A 211 -9.75 -6.96 5.42
CA TYR A 211 -8.79 -8.07 5.39
C TYR A 211 -9.10 -9.08 4.29
N ALA A 212 -10.37 -9.43 4.13
CA ALA A 212 -10.82 -10.36 3.09
C ALA A 212 -10.53 -9.80 1.69
N ALA A 213 -10.79 -8.49 1.46
CA ALA A 213 -10.51 -7.85 0.17
C ALA A 213 -9.02 -7.87 -0.16
N ASN A 214 -8.15 -7.45 0.76
CA ASN A 214 -6.70 -7.42 0.52
C ASN A 214 -6.14 -8.84 0.36
N SER A 215 -6.60 -9.81 1.15
CA SER A 215 -6.20 -11.21 1.04
C SER A 215 -6.63 -11.84 -0.28
N MET A 216 -7.83 -11.52 -0.79
CA MET A 216 -8.29 -11.97 -2.10
C MET A 216 -7.39 -11.41 -3.23
N LEU A 217 -7.03 -10.13 -3.16
CA LEU A 217 -6.15 -9.52 -4.16
C LEU A 217 -4.75 -10.13 -4.12
N ALA A 218 -4.17 -10.34 -2.94
CA ALA A 218 -2.90 -11.04 -2.75
C ALA A 218 -2.95 -12.48 -3.29
N THR A 219 -4.05 -13.20 -3.02
CA THR A 219 -4.30 -14.55 -3.54
C THR A 219 -4.27 -14.58 -5.06
N ARG A 220 -4.92 -13.63 -5.73
CA ARG A 220 -4.93 -13.55 -7.20
C ARG A 220 -3.53 -13.35 -7.77
N ILE A 221 -2.71 -12.49 -7.15
CA ILE A 221 -1.33 -12.27 -7.57
C ILE A 221 -0.50 -13.53 -7.38
N SER A 222 -0.54 -14.14 -6.18
CA SER A 222 0.22 -15.37 -5.90
C SER A 222 -0.23 -16.53 -6.79
N PHE A 223 -1.53 -16.69 -7.04
CA PHE A 223 -2.06 -17.69 -7.97
C PHE A 223 -1.47 -17.51 -9.37
N MET A 224 -1.48 -16.29 -9.91
CA MET A 224 -0.92 -16.02 -11.24
C MET A 224 0.58 -16.22 -11.29
N ASN A 225 1.30 -15.90 -10.22
CA ASN A 225 2.73 -16.15 -10.12
C ASN A 225 3.05 -17.67 -10.10
N ASP A 226 2.26 -18.45 -9.37
CA ASP A 226 2.44 -19.91 -9.31
C ASP A 226 2.14 -20.56 -10.68
N ILE A 227 1.07 -20.14 -11.36
CA ILE A 227 0.76 -20.53 -12.73
C ILE A 227 1.87 -20.10 -13.72
N ALA A 228 2.43 -18.90 -13.56
CA ALA A 228 3.51 -18.40 -14.41
C ALA A 228 4.76 -19.29 -14.33
N ASN A 229 5.14 -19.67 -13.10
CA ASN A 229 6.27 -20.58 -12.91
C ASN A 229 6.02 -21.96 -13.55
N LEU A 230 4.80 -22.48 -13.47
CA LEU A 230 4.42 -23.71 -14.16
C LEU A 230 4.43 -23.54 -15.67
N CYS A 231 3.97 -22.42 -16.21
CA CYS A 231 4.00 -22.12 -17.64
C CYS A 231 5.42 -22.25 -18.22
N GLU A 232 6.44 -21.78 -17.51
CA GLU A 232 7.85 -21.91 -17.93
C GLU A 232 8.30 -23.37 -18.05
N ILE A 233 7.77 -24.27 -17.21
CA ILE A 233 8.12 -25.69 -17.17
C ILE A 233 7.43 -26.45 -18.31
N VAL A 234 6.13 -26.17 -18.53
CA VAL A 234 5.31 -26.91 -19.49
C VAL A 234 5.29 -26.30 -20.89
N GLY A 235 5.95 -25.16 -21.09
CA GLY A 235 6.02 -24.48 -22.39
C GLY A 235 4.81 -23.61 -22.74
N ALA A 236 4.02 -23.19 -21.75
CA ALA A 236 2.90 -22.25 -21.94
C ALA A 236 3.35 -20.78 -21.80
N ASP A 237 2.50 -19.84 -22.23
CA ASP A 237 2.70 -18.40 -22.07
C ASP A 237 1.67 -17.82 -21.09
N ILE A 238 2.16 -17.24 -20.00
CA ILE A 238 1.32 -16.65 -18.96
C ILE A 238 0.44 -15.49 -19.45
N GLU A 239 0.88 -14.73 -20.45
CA GLU A 239 0.07 -13.65 -21.01
C GLU A 239 -1.12 -14.18 -21.83
N ALA A 240 -0.94 -15.32 -22.54
CA ALA A 240 -2.03 -16.01 -23.20
C ALA A 240 -3.02 -16.60 -22.19
N VAL A 241 -2.51 -17.25 -21.12
CA VAL A 241 -3.32 -17.79 -20.02
C VAL A 241 -4.11 -16.65 -19.34
N LYS A 242 -3.46 -15.53 -19.01
CA LYS A 242 -4.08 -14.35 -18.43
C LYS A 242 -5.23 -13.81 -19.29
N LYS A 243 -5.01 -13.70 -20.60
CA LYS A 243 -6.05 -13.26 -21.56
C LYS A 243 -7.23 -14.24 -21.57
N GLY A 244 -6.94 -15.53 -21.60
CA GLY A 244 -7.95 -16.58 -21.60
C GLY A 244 -8.84 -16.53 -20.36
N ILE A 245 -8.26 -16.66 -19.17
CA ILE A 245 -9.04 -16.68 -17.93
C ILE A 245 -9.67 -15.32 -17.61
N GLY A 246 -8.98 -14.21 -17.92
CA GLY A 246 -9.48 -12.86 -17.65
C GLY A 246 -10.63 -12.43 -18.55
N SER A 247 -10.91 -13.13 -19.65
CA SER A 247 -12.07 -12.92 -20.50
C SER A 247 -13.38 -13.43 -19.90
N ASP A 248 -13.31 -14.37 -18.94
CA ASP A 248 -14.47 -14.82 -18.16
C ASP A 248 -14.90 -13.72 -17.18
N THR A 249 -16.17 -13.28 -17.30
CA THR A 249 -16.72 -12.22 -16.44
C THR A 249 -16.76 -12.56 -14.97
N ARG A 250 -16.79 -13.87 -14.62
CA ARG A 250 -16.74 -14.36 -13.23
C ARG A 250 -15.36 -14.16 -12.61
N ILE A 251 -14.30 -14.11 -13.42
CA ILE A 251 -12.92 -13.89 -13.00
C ILE A 251 -12.54 -12.41 -13.15
N GLY A 252 -12.77 -11.81 -14.34
CA GLY A 252 -12.39 -10.43 -14.66
C GLY A 252 -10.88 -10.25 -14.82
N LYS A 253 -10.47 -9.09 -15.36
CA LYS A 253 -9.09 -8.84 -15.84
C LYS A 253 -8.13 -8.29 -14.79
N LYS A 254 -8.65 -7.80 -13.63
CA LYS A 254 -7.83 -7.11 -12.64
C LYS A 254 -7.03 -8.09 -11.76
N PHE A 255 -5.82 -7.72 -11.35
CA PHE A 255 -4.92 -8.50 -10.48
C PHE A 255 -4.51 -9.88 -11.02
N LEU A 256 -4.35 -9.99 -12.35
CA LEU A 256 -3.88 -11.21 -13.03
C LEU A 256 -2.48 -11.06 -13.64
N ASN A 257 -1.73 -10.03 -13.32
CA ASN A 257 -0.38 -9.86 -13.83
C ASN A 257 0.61 -10.70 -13.01
N ALA A 258 1.36 -11.57 -13.68
CA ALA A 258 2.49 -12.25 -13.08
C ALA A 258 3.70 -11.30 -13.00
N GLY A 259 4.53 -11.51 -11.97
CA GLY A 259 5.74 -10.70 -11.75
C GLY A 259 6.62 -11.29 -10.65
N CYS A 260 7.56 -10.51 -10.16
CA CYS A 260 8.53 -10.92 -9.13
C CYS A 260 7.99 -10.87 -7.68
N GLY A 261 6.68 -10.98 -7.49
CA GLY A 261 6.03 -10.92 -6.19
C GLY A 261 5.45 -9.54 -5.86
N TYR A 262 4.64 -9.51 -4.80
CA TYR A 262 4.10 -8.27 -4.24
C TYR A 262 4.83 -7.86 -2.97
N GLY A 263 4.79 -6.57 -2.68
CA GLY A 263 5.27 -5.92 -1.46
C GLY A 263 4.32 -4.83 -1.01
N GLY A 264 4.87 -3.78 -0.42
CA GLY A 264 4.14 -2.64 0.12
C GLY A 264 3.66 -2.86 1.56
N SER A 265 3.04 -1.84 2.11
CA SER A 265 2.60 -1.80 3.51
C SER A 265 1.33 -2.60 3.80
N CYS A 266 0.53 -2.93 2.77
CA CYS A 266 -0.81 -3.46 2.96
C CYS A 266 -0.86 -4.99 2.82
N PHE A 267 -0.61 -5.54 1.62
CA PHE A 267 -0.83 -6.96 1.37
C PHE A 267 -0.04 -7.89 2.29
N PRO A 268 1.29 -7.73 2.48
CA PRO A 268 2.03 -8.63 3.36
C PRO A 268 1.52 -8.57 4.80
N LYS A 269 1.28 -7.36 5.30
CA LYS A 269 0.80 -7.13 6.67
C LYS A 269 -0.60 -7.73 6.89
N ASP A 270 -1.54 -7.43 5.98
CA ASP A 270 -2.94 -7.80 6.17
C ASP A 270 -3.16 -9.31 5.99
N VAL A 271 -2.44 -9.96 5.08
CA VAL A 271 -2.46 -11.43 4.94
C VAL A 271 -1.94 -12.09 6.21
N LYS A 272 -0.78 -11.64 6.75
CA LYS A 272 -0.20 -12.17 8.00
C LYS A 272 -1.14 -11.93 9.18
N ALA A 273 -1.71 -10.74 9.32
CA ALA A 273 -2.64 -10.42 10.40
C ALA A 273 -3.93 -11.28 10.33
N LEU A 274 -4.45 -11.56 9.13
CA LEU A 274 -5.63 -12.43 9.00
C LEU A 274 -5.29 -13.90 9.31
N ILE A 275 -4.10 -14.39 8.92
CA ILE A 275 -3.60 -15.71 9.33
C ILE A 275 -3.52 -15.78 10.85
N ARG A 276 -2.93 -14.77 11.48
CA ARG A 276 -2.79 -14.71 12.93
C ARG A 276 -4.14 -14.71 13.65
N THR A 277 -5.06 -13.89 13.16
CA THR A 277 -6.45 -13.90 13.66
C THR A 277 -7.07 -15.29 13.56
N GLY A 278 -6.90 -16.00 12.44
CA GLY A 278 -7.36 -17.38 12.31
C GLY A 278 -6.75 -18.30 13.38
N ASP A 279 -5.44 -18.25 13.56
CA ASP A 279 -4.74 -19.08 14.54
C ASP A 279 -5.20 -18.79 15.99
N GLU A 280 -5.48 -17.52 16.35
CA GLU A 280 -6.04 -17.14 17.67
C GLU A 280 -7.41 -17.75 17.96
N TYR A 281 -8.23 -17.94 16.92
CA TYR A 281 -9.53 -18.61 17.02
C TYR A 281 -9.48 -20.12 16.71
N GLY A 282 -8.27 -20.70 16.57
CA GLY A 282 -8.10 -22.11 16.26
C GLY A 282 -8.47 -22.51 14.83
N TYR A 283 -8.51 -21.53 13.89
CA TYR A 283 -8.83 -21.76 12.47
C TYR A 283 -7.59 -21.54 11.60
N GLY A 284 -7.08 -22.61 11.03
CA GLY A 284 -5.82 -22.61 10.32
C GLY A 284 -5.89 -22.11 8.88
N MET A 285 -6.01 -20.87 8.61
CA MET A 285 -6.09 -20.17 7.29
C MET A 285 -5.15 -20.75 6.19
N GLU A 286 -5.34 -22.03 5.80
CA GLU A 286 -4.42 -22.80 4.96
C GLU A 286 -4.17 -22.16 3.59
N LEU A 287 -5.22 -21.60 2.97
CA LEU A 287 -5.10 -20.91 1.68
C LEU A 287 -4.16 -19.71 1.79
N LEU A 288 -4.30 -18.88 2.83
CA LEU A 288 -3.47 -17.68 2.99
C LEU A 288 -2.03 -18.03 3.38
N LYS A 289 -1.82 -19.09 4.17
CA LYS A 289 -0.48 -19.62 4.45
C LYS A 289 0.22 -20.08 3.16
N ALA A 290 -0.53 -20.67 2.22
CA ALA A 290 0.01 -21.02 0.90
C ALA A 290 0.31 -19.78 0.05
N VAL A 291 -0.56 -18.77 0.06
CA VAL A 291 -0.36 -17.49 -0.65
C VAL A 291 0.94 -16.81 -0.20
N GLU A 292 1.17 -16.74 1.11
CA GLU A 292 2.39 -16.17 1.69
C GLU A 292 3.64 -16.93 1.24
N ARG A 293 3.64 -18.28 1.36
CA ARG A 293 4.76 -19.11 0.89
C ARG A 293 5.06 -18.92 -0.60
N VAL A 294 4.04 -18.82 -1.44
CA VAL A 294 4.20 -18.56 -2.87
C VAL A 294 4.82 -17.20 -3.11
N ASN A 295 4.37 -16.16 -2.40
CA ASN A 295 4.91 -14.80 -2.58
C ASN A 295 6.38 -14.71 -2.13
N GLU A 296 6.74 -15.30 -1.00
CA GLU A 296 8.14 -15.31 -0.54
C GLU A 296 9.07 -16.01 -1.54
N ARG A 297 8.66 -17.16 -2.08
CA ARG A 297 9.40 -17.83 -3.15
C ARG A 297 9.47 -16.96 -4.42
N GLN A 298 8.40 -16.24 -4.74
CA GLN A 298 8.35 -15.41 -5.95
C GLN A 298 9.34 -14.25 -5.91
N LYS A 299 9.63 -13.69 -4.74
CA LYS A 299 10.63 -12.62 -4.59
C LYS A 299 12.05 -13.05 -4.99
N THR A 300 12.34 -14.38 -5.03
CA THR A 300 13.66 -14.92 -5.38
C THR A 300 13.80 -15.32 -6.86
N VAL A 301 12.70 -15.44 -7.61
CA VAL A 301 12.68 -16.00 -8.97
C VAL A 301 13.60 -15.25 -9.95
N LEU A 302 13.72 -13.92 -9.82
CA LEU A 302 14.66 -13.16 -10.67
C LEU A 302 16.11 -13.53 -10.39
N PHE A 303 16.48 -13.68 -9.12
CA PHE A 303 17.82 -14.11 -8.75
C PHE A 303 18.14 -15.51 -9.26
N ASP A 304 17.19 -16.46 -9.19
CA ASP A 304 17.37 -17.79 -9.73
C ASP A 304 17.61 -17.77 -11.25
N LYS A 305 16.92 -16.88 -11.97
CA LYS A 305 17.15 -16.67 -13.42
C LYS A 305 18.54 -16.09 -13.71
N ILE A 306 18.99 -15.13 -12.89
CA ILE A 306 20.33 -14.53 -12.99
C ILE A 306 21.39 -15.59 -12.71
N GLN A 307 21.25 -16.36 -11.64
CA GLN A 307 22.16 -17.47 -11.31
C GLN A 307 22.24 -18.48 -12.45
N LYS A 308 21.11 -18.86 -13.03
CA LYS A 308 21.06 -19.80 -14.15
C LYS A 308 21.74 -19.25 -15.40
N HIS A 309 21.55 -17.96 -15.72
CA HIS A 309 22.16 -17.34 -16.91
C HIS A 309 23.68 -17.29 -16.80
N TYR A 310 24.20 -16.92 -15.64
CA TYR A 310 25.64 -16.82 -15.40
C TYR A 310 26.28 -18.10 -14.83
N GLU A 311 25.54 -19.23 -14.84
CA GLU A 311 26.04 -20.55 -14.36
C GLU A 311 26.64 -20.48 -12.95
N GLY A 312 26.05 -19.68 -12.08
CA GLY A 312 26.51 -19.41 -10.71
C GLY A 312 27.64 -18.37 -10.60
N ASN A 313 28.21 -17.90 -11.70
CA ASN A 313 29.34 -16.93 -11.71
C ASN A 313 28.85 -15.47 -11.63
N VAL A 314 28.12 -15.13 -10.56
CA VAL A 314 27.56 -13.79 -10.35
C VAL A 314 28.57 -12.85 -9.63
N LYS A 315 29.55 -13.43 -8.93
CA LYS A 315 30.58 -12.66 -8.21
C LYS A 315 31.35 -11.71 -9.16
N GLY A 316 31.42 -10.45 -8.79
CA GLY A 316 32.12 -9.39 -9.57
C GLY A 316 31.31 -8.86 -10.76
N LYS A 317 30.10 -9.38 -11.03
CA LYS A 317 29.18 -8.83 -12.01
C LYS A 317 28.57 -7.51 -11.49
N HIS A 318 28.24 -6.61 -12.43
CA HIS A 318 27.60 -5.35 -12.16
C HIS A 318 26.20 -5.30 -12.79
N PHE A 319 25.17 -5.00 -12.02
CA PHE A 319 23.80 -4.98 -12.49
C PHE A 319 23.21 -3.58 -12.44
N GLY A 320 22.59 -3.15 -13.55
CA GLY A 320 21.77 -1.95 -13.61
C GLY A 320 20.33 -2.29 -13.26
N LEU A 321 19.79 -1.68 -12.20
CA LEU A 321 18.46 -2.00 -11.67
C LEU A 321 17.50 -0.83 -11.84
N TRP A 322 16.36 -1.09 -12.48
CA TRP A 322 15.26 -0.16 -12.67
C TRP A 322 14.08 -0.51 -11.77
N GLY A 323 13.71 0.44 -10.89
CA GLY A 323 12.60 0.32 -9.98
C GLY A 323 13.00 -0.25 -8.62
N LEU A 324 12.77 0.54 -7.57
CA LEU A 324 13.07 0.22 -6.18
C LEU A 324 11.81 0.11 -5.33
N SER A 325 10.80 0.96 -5.59
CA SER A 325 9.49 0.89 -4.95
C SER A 325 8.75 -0.40 -5.32
N PHE A 326 7.84 -0.85 -4.46
CA PHE A 326 7.09 -2.10 -4.69
C PHE A 326 6.13 -2.05 -5.88
N LYS A 327 5.74 -0.84 -6.30
CA LYS A 327 4.93 -0.54 -7.50
C LYS A 327 5.16 0.90 -7.96
N PRO A 328 4.72 1.30 -9.17
CA PRO A 328 4.79 2.69 -9.65
C PRO A 328 3.97 3.67 -8.81
N ALA A 329 4.31 4.96 -8.94
CA ALA A 329 3.64 6.11 -8.33
C ALA A 329 3.66 6.15 -6.79
N THR A 330 4.66 5.51 -6.16
CA THR A 330 4.93 5.59 -4.72
C THR A 330 6.43 5.50 -4.44
N ASP A 331 6.86 6.00 -3.30
CA ASP A 331 8.21 5.84 -2.75
C ASP A 331 8.31 4.66 -1.78
N ASP A 332 7.20 3.93 -1.53
CA ASP A 332 7.17 2.83 -0.55
C ASP A 332 7.99 1.63 -1.01
N MET A 333 9.00 1.30 -0.21
CA MET A 333 9.88 0.14 -0.41
C MET A 333 9.66 -0.98 0.62
N ARG A 334 8.65 -0.87 1.49
CA ARG A 334 8.36 -1.92 2.49
C ARG A 334 8.04 -3.23 1.77
N GLU A 335 8.69 -4.32 2.21
CA GLU A 335 8.50 -5.66 1.62
C GLU A 335 8.70 -5.71 0.08
N ALA A 336 9.38 -4.70 -0.51
CA ALA A 336 9.57 -4.64 -1.95
C ALA A 336 10.48 -5.78 -2.44
N PRO A 337 10.13 -6.45 -3.57
CA PRO A 337 10.97 -7.49 -4.17
C PRO A 337 12.39 -6.99 -4.52
N SER A 338 12.54 -5.70 -4.79
CA SER A 338 13.86 -5.07 -5.05
C SER A 338 14.83 -5.23 -3.90
N LEU A 339 14.35 -5.12 -2.64
CA LEU A 339 15.21 -5.27 -1.47
C LEU A 339 15.73 -6.70 -1.32
N VAL A 340 14.88 -7.70 -1.58
CA VAL A 340 15.26 -9.12 -1.54
C VAL A 340 16.28 -9.42 -2.61
N LEU A 341 16.02 -9.01 -3.86
CA LEU A 341 16.91 -9.22 -4.99
C LEU A 341 18.27 -8.54 -4.80
N ILE A 342 18.28 -7.27 -4.35
CA ILE A 342 19.52 -6.54 -4.06
C ILE A 342 20.32 -7.27 -2.97
N GLY A 343 19.68 -7.71 -1.90
CA GLY A 343 20.32 -8.51 -0.85
C GLY A 343 21.02 -9.75 -1.41
N GLN A 344 20.31 -10.55 -2.20
CA GLN A 344 20.84 -11.76 -2.83
C GLN A 344 22.02 -11.49 -3.79
N LEU A 345 21.93 -10.41 -4.60
CA LEU A 345 23.01 -10.03 -5.51
C LEU A 345 24.28 -9.60 -4.75
N LEU A 346 24.13 -8.81 -3.70
CA LEU A 346 25.25 -8.37 -2.85
C LEU A 346 25.90 -9.55 -2.11
N GLU A 347 25.10 -10.46 -1.56
CA GLU A 347 25.57 -11.69 -0.89
C GLU A 347 26.33 -12.60 -1.87
N ALA A 348 25.91 -12.66 -3.14
CA ALA A 348 26.62 -13.37 -4.19
C ALA A 348 27.88 -12.65 -4.69
N GLY A 349 28.22 -11.48 -4.15
CA GLY A 349 29.41 -10.72 -4.49
C GLY A 349 29.29 -9.89 -5.76
N ALA A 350 28.09 -9.61 -6.22
CA ALA A 350 27.79 -8.68 -7.30
C ALA A 350 27.69 -7.24 -6.79
N THR A 351 27.68 -6.27 -7.70
CA THR A 351 27.39 -4.87 -7.44
C THR A 351 26.13 -4.43 -8.17
N VAL A 352 25.41 -3.47 -7.59
CA VAL A 352 24.16 -2.94 -8.15
C VAL A 352 24.24 -1.42 -8.23
N LYS A 353 23.82 -0.84 -9.37
CA LYS A 353 23.52 0.58 -9.51
C LYS A 353 22.05 0.72 -9.89
N ALA A 354 21.28 1.45 -9.08
CA ALA A 354 19.83 1.48 -9.22
C ALA A 354 19.30 2.88 -9.53
N PHE A 355 18.15 2.91 -10.20
CA PHE A 355 17.35 4.10 -10.41
C PHE A 355 15.87 3.82 -10.17
N ASP A 356 15.21 4.74 -9.48
CA ASP A 356 13.75 4.82 -9.32
C ASP A 356 13.32 6.29 -9.44
N PRO A 357 12.23 6.61 -10.13
CA PRO A 357 11.77 7.99 -10.30
C PRO A 357 11.46 8.73 -8.99
N VAL A 358 11.07 8.01 -7.94
CA VAL A 358 10.57 8.60 -6.69
C VAL A 358 11.26 8.05 -5.44
N ALA A 359 11.58 6.76 -5.40
CA ALA A 359 12.03 6.07 -4.19
C ALA A 359 13.53 6.21 -3.87
N MET A 360 14.29 7.07 -4.56
CA MET A 360 15.76 7.17 -4.40
C MET A 360 16.18 7.55 -2.97
N GLU A 361 15.49 8.50 -2.34
CA GLU A 361 15.81 8.93 -0.97
C GLU A 361 15.47 7.84 0.05
N GLU A 362 14.34 7.16 -0.11
CA GLU A 362 13.96 6.02 0.74
C GLU A 362 14.94 4.86 0.56
N ALA A 363 15.42 4.63 -0.66
CA ALA A 363 16.44 3.63 -0.95
C ALA A 363 17.77 3.95 -0.23
N LYS A 364 18.22 5.19 -0.27
CA LYS A 364 19.43 5.63 0.46
C LYS A 364 19.27 5.43 1.97
N ARG A 365 18.09 5.73 2.51
CA ARG A 365 17.80 5.54 3.93
C ARG A 365 17.90 4.07 4.35
N ARG A 366 17.44 3.13 3.49
CA ARG A 366 17.40 1.68 3.77
C ARG A 366 18.70 0.97 3.45
N LEU A 367 19.31 1.30 2.32
CA LEU A 367 20.44 0.56 1.75
C LEU A 367 21.79 1.24 2.03
N GLY A 368 21.80 2.53 2.41
CA GLY A 368 23.04 3.28 2.61
C GLY A 368 23.93 3.24 1.37
N ASP A 369 25.21 3.06 1.57
CA ASP A 369 26.23 3.01 0.50
C ASP A 369 26.47 1.60 -0.06
N ARG A 370 25.60 0.64 0.23
CA ARG A 370 25.73 -0.75 -0.24
C ARG A 370 25.52 -0.89 -1.74
N ILE A 371 24.85 0.07 -2.39
CA ILE A 371 24.60 0.12 -3.84
C ILE A 371 24.95 1.48 -4.41
N GLY A 372 25.14 1.57 -5.73
CA GLY A 372 25.22 2.83 -6.44
C GLY A 372 23.84 3.42 -6.74
N TYR A 373 23.75 4.75 -6.73
CA TYR A 373 22.52 5.49 -7.05
C TYR A 373 22.73 6.29 -8.32
N ALA A 374 21.88 6.02 -9.32
CA ALA A 374 21.98 6.65 -10.62
C ALA A 374 21.22 7.97 -10.69
N ALA A 375 21.70 8.91 -11.51
CA ALA A 375 21.05 10.18 -11.76
C ALA A 375 19.79 10.05 -12.66
N ASN A 376 19.75 9.01 -13.49
CA ASN A 376 18.63 8.68 -14.38
C ASN A 376 18.67 7.19 -14.76
N MET A 377 17.60 6.72 -15.44
CA MET A 377 17.44 5.32 -15.81
C MET A 377 18.61 4.79 -16.67
N TYR A 378 19.18 5.58 -17.58
CA TYR A 378 20.28 5.13 -18.44
C TYR A 378 21.62 5.11 -17.71
N ASP A 379 21.85 6.07 -16.80
CA ASP A 379 23.03 6.09 -15.94
C ASP A 379 23.12 4.83 -15.06
N ALA A 380 21.97 4.28 -14.64
CA ALA A 380 21.92 3.01 -13.90
C ALA A 380 22.53 1.83 -14.68
N LEU A 381 22.50 1.88 -16.00
CA LEU A 381 22.96 0.79 -16.88
C LEU A 381 24.42 0.94 -17.32
N THR A 382 25.08 2.06 -16.99
CA THR A 382 26.47 2.31 -17.44
C THR A 382 27.40 1.22 -16.95
N ASP A 383 28.08 0.55 -17.88
CA ASP A 383 28.99 -0.57 -17.64
C ASP A 383 28.37 -1.77 -16.89
N ALA A 384 27.04 -1.92 -16.94
CA ALA A 384 26.36 -3.06 -16.34
C ALA A 384 26.49 -4.32 -17.23
N ASP A 385 26.64 -5.47 -16.57
CA ASP A 385 26.64 -6.76 -17.26
C ASP A 385 25.23 -7.14 -17.73
N ALA A 386 24.17 -6.75 -16.98
CA ALA A 386 22.78 -6.90 -17.38
C ALA A 386 21.88 -5.83 -16.76
N MET A 387 20.71 -5.66 -17.37
CA MET A 387 19.62 -4.82 -16.89
C MET A 387 18.60 -5.67 -16.13
N ILE A 388 18.13 -5.15 -15.00
CA ILE A 388 17.07 -5.78 -14.20
C ILE A 388 15.92 -4.77 -14.02
N ILE A 389 14.67 -5.23 -14.21
CA ILE A 389 13.46 -4.43 -14.01
C ILE A 389 12.65 -5.05 -12.89
N VAL A 390 12.38 -4.27 -11.83
CA VAL A 390 11.63 -4.74 -10.65
C VAL A 390 10.32 -3.99 -10.46
N THR A 391 10.23 -2.75 -10.96
CA THR A 391 9.00 -1.93 -10.89
C THR A 391 8.64 -1.41 -12.29
N GLU A 392 7.35 -1.50 -12.64
CA GLU A 392 6.85 -1.19 -13.99
C GLU A 392 6.50 0.30 -14.18
N TRP A 393 7.43 1.21 -13.85
CA TRP A 393 7.23 2.64 -14.11
C TRP A 393 6.92 2.94 -15.56
N GLN A 394 6.10 3.96 -15.81
CA GLN A 394 5.66 4.29 -17.17
C GLN A 394 6.84 4.66 -18.08
N GLU A 395 7.83 5.38 -17.56
CA GLU A 395 9.02 5.76 -18.33
C GLU A 395 9.90 4.58 -18.73
N PHE A 396 9.83 3.45 -18.01
CA PHE A 396 10.57 2.24 -18.35
C PHE A 396 9.95 1.45 -19.50
N LYS A 397 8.68 1.70 -19.84
CA LYS A 397 7.97 0.94 -20.88
C LYS A 397 8.35 1.31 -22.31
N VAL A 398 8.81 2.54 -22.52
CA VAL A 398 9.18 3.04 -23.86
C VAL A 398 10.56 3.71 -23.82
N PRO A 399 11.62 2.96 -23.48
CA PRO A 399 12.97 3.50 -23.43
C PRO A 399 13.56 3.66 -24.84
N LYS A 400 14.66 4.42 -24.93
CA LYS A 400 15.50 4.44 -26.12
C LYS A 400 16.47 3.27 -26.07
N PHE A 401 16.17 2.16 -26.72
CA PHE A 401 16.99 0.94 -26.72
C PHE A 401 18.41 1.17 -27.22
N THR A 402 18.63 2.15 -28.08
CA THR A 402 19.98 2.54 -28.53
C THR A 402 20.87 3.05 -27.40
N PHE A 403 20.29 3.65 -26.34
CA PHE A 403 21.06 4.04 -25.16
C PHE A 403 21.33 2.84 -24.25
N ILE A 404 20.34 1.94 -24.09
CA ILE A 404 20.51 0.70 -23.33
C ILE A 404 21.63 -0.15 -23.93
N GLU A 405 21.62 -0.34 -25.26
CA GLU A 405 22.64 -1.08 -25.98
C GLU A 405 24.06 -0.54 -25.79
N LYS A 406 24.20 0.80 -25.75
CA LYS A 406 25.52 1.44 -25.56
C LYS A 406 26.00 1.39 -24.10
N ALA A 407 25.08 1.32 -23.15
CA ALA A 407 25.38 1.33 -21.73
C ALA A 407 25.73 -0.07 -21.18
N LEU A 408 25.09 -1.12 -21.70
CA LEU A 408 25.29 -2.49 -21.24
C LEU A 408 26.53 -3.13 -21.88
N LYS A 409 27.26 -3.94 -21.12
CA LYS A 409 28.33 -4.82 -21.64
C LYS A 409 27.75 -6.00 -22.42
N GLU A 410 26.65 -6.56 -21.92
CA GLU A 410 25.95 -7.70 -22.52
C GLU A 410 24.49 -7.31 -22.76
N LYS A 411 23.91 -7.73 -23.91
CA LYS A 411 22.50 -7.48 -24.21
C LYS A 411 21.58 -8.45 -23.45
N VAL A 412 21.54 -8.33 -22.12
CA VAL A 412 20.75 -9.20 -21.23
C VAL A 412 19.79 -8.37 -20.39
N ILE A 413 18.51 -8.79 -20.38
CA ILE A 413 17.45 -8.16 -19.63
C ILE A 413 16.71 -9.19 -18.76
N PHE A 414 16.62 -8.95 -17.46
CA PHE A 414 15.80 -9.67 -16.50
C PHE A 414 14.59 -8.80 -16.13
N ASP A 415 13.43 -9.15 -16.66
CA ASP A 415 12.21 -8.33 -16.49
C ASP A 415 11.23 -8.99 -15.52
N GLY A 416 11.22 -8.52 -14.30
CA GLY A 416 10.35 -9.00 -13.23
C GLY A 416 8.89 -8.53 -13.33
N ARG A 417 8.55 -7.72 -14.34
CA ARG A 417 7.21 -7.15 -14.51
C ARG A 417 6.61 -7.38 -15.91
N ASN A 418 7.35 -8.09 -16.76
CA ASN A 418 6.88 -8.41 -18.12
C ASN A 418 6.49 -7.17 -18.95
N ILE A 419 7.22 -6.06 -18.80
CA ILE A 419 6.89 -4.82 -19.50
C ILE A 419 7.25 -4.82 -20.97
N TYR A 420 8.13 -5.73 -21.40
CA TYR A 420 8.54 -5.85 -22.80
C TYR A 420 8.00 -7.12 -23.47
N ASN A 421 7.87 -7.03 -24.79
CA ASN A 421 7.53 -8.19 -25.62
C ASN A 421 8.81 -9.03 -25.89
N PRO A 422 8.82 -10.34 -25.57
CA PRO A 422 10.00 -11.20 -25.77
C PRO A 422 10.46 -11.32 -27.23
N GLU A 423 9.53 -11.31 -28.19
CA GLU A 423 9.86 -11.38 -29.62
C GLU A 423 10.60 -10.13 -30.07
N GLN A 424 10.07 -8.96 -29.69
CA GLN A 424 10.73 -7.69 -29.99
C GLN A 424 12.11 -7.58 -29.36
N MET A 425 12.29 -8.09 -28.11
CA MET A 425 13.60 -8.09 -27.47
C MET A 425 14.60 -8.98 -28.21
N ARG A 426 14.16 -10.13 -28.72
CA ARG A 426 14.98 -11.01 -29.56
C ARG A 426 15.36 -10.34 -30.89
N GLU A 427 14.42 -9.65 -31.54
CA GLU A 427 14.69 -8.88 -32.76
C GLU A 427 15.76 -7.79 -32.54
N PHE A 428 15.78 -7.17 -31.36
CA PHE A 428 16.83 -6.21 -30.97
C PHE A 428 18.13 -6.88 -30.52
N GLY A 429 18.19 -8.21 -30.51
CA GLY A 429 19.37 -9.00 -30.14
C GLY A 429 19.59 -9.15 -28.64
N TYR A 430 18.56 -8.94 -27.81
CA TYR A 430 18.64 -9.16 -26.37
C TYR A 430 18.32 -10.58 -25.97
N THR A 431 19.09 -11.12 -25.02
CA THR A 431 18.66 -12.27 -24.23
C THR A 431 17.70 -11.74 -23.15
N TYR A 432 16.43 -12.16 -23.25
CA TYR A 432 15.37 -11.61 -22.39
C TYR A 432 14.75 -12.70 -21.51
N TYR A 433 14.66 -12.40 -20.22
CA TYR A 433 14.06 -13.25 -19.20
C TYR A 433 12.86 -12.55 -18.55
N GLY A 434 11.65 -12.93 -18.90
CA GLY A 434 10.42 -12.53 -18.22
C GLY A 434 9.97 -13.57 -17.19
N ILE A 435 8.82 -13.35 -16.59
CA ILE A 435 8.16 -14.26 -15.65
C ILE A 435 7.03 -15.00 -16.39
N GLY A 436 7.06 -16.35 -16.39
CA GLY A 436 6.04 -17.17 -17.04
C GLY A 436 6.06 -17.11 -18.57
N LYS A 437 7.22 -16.78 -19.15
CA LYS A 437 7.41 -16.68 -20.61
C LYS A 437 8.49 -17.66 -21.06
N ASN A 438 8.22 -18.36 -22.14
CA ASN A 438 9.23 -19.18 -22.81
C ASN A 438 10.30 -18.32 -23.47
N ARG A 439 11.53 -18.85 -23.48
CA ARG A 439 12.70 -18.25 -24.13
C ARG A 439 12.53 -18.10 -25.63
#